data_e369b45d3e462453698b0e706c530826
#
_entry.id   e369b45d3e462453698b0e706c530826
#
_cell.length_a   1.000
_cell.length_b   1.000
_cell.length_c   1.000
_cell.angle_alpha   90.00
_cell.angle_beta   90.00
_cell.angle_gamma   90.00
#
_symmetry.space_group_name_H-M   'P 1'
#
loop_
_entity.id
_entity.type
_entity.pdbx_description
1 polymer ?
#
loop_
_entity_poly.entity_id
_entity_poly.type
_entity_poly.pdbx_seq_one_letter_code
_entity_poly.pdbx_strand_id
1 'polypeptide(L)'
;MKKKIWLSSPHMGGTEQKYVQEAFDTNWVAPLGPNVNEFENGLQGYLTKNKQVTALSSGTAAIHIALILAGVTKGDEVLCQSFTFSASANPIVYVGAKPVFIDSESDTWNMCPVLLENAILD
;
A
#
# COMPACT_ATOMS: atom_id res chain seq x y z
N MET A 1 17.07 32.04 -8.24
CA MET A 1 17.16 30.69 -7.64
C MET A 1 16.20 29.75 -8.39
N LYS A 2 16.63 28.55 -8.77
CA LYS A 2 15.72 27.56 -9.35
C LYS A 2 14.78 27.06 -8.25
N LYS A 3 13.46 27.10 -8.48
CA LYS A 3 12.45 26.61 -7.55
C LYS A 3 12.61 25.09 -7.42
N LYS A 4 12.75 24.57 -6.18
CA LYS A 4 12.84 23.14 -5.94
C LYS A 4 11.50 22.48 -6.30
N ILE A 5 11.55 21.44 -7.12
CA ILE A 5 10.40 20.61 -7.46
C ILE A 5 10.40 19.41 -6.52
N TRP A 6 9.34 19.24 -5.75
CA TRP A 6 9.14 18.10 -4.86
C TRP A 6 8.41 16.99 -5.62
N LEU A 7 8.81 15.76 -5.43
CA LEU A 7 8.14 14.61 -6.02
C LEU A 7 6.69 14.50 -5.52
N SER A 8 6.53 14.59 -4.20
CA SER A 8 5.23 14.70 -3.54
C SER A 8 5.41 15.48 -2.25
N SER A 9 4.45 16.34 -1.92
CA SER A 9 4.44 17.05 -0.65
C SER A 9 3.36 16.46 0.24
N PRO A 10 3.60 16.33 1.56
CA PRO A 10 2.55 15.97 2.50
C PRO A 10 1.41 16.99 2.42
N HIS A 11 0.19 16.52 2.51
CA HIS A 11 -0.99 17.36 2.63
C HIS A 11 -1.56 17.23 4.04
N MET A 12 -1.82 18.37 4.67
CA MET A 12 -2.41 18.44 6.00
C MET A 12 -3.86 18.91 5.85
N GLY A 13 -4.80 18.10 6.34
CA GLY A 13 -6.23 18.38 6.29
C GLY A 13 -6.69 19.42 7.32
N GLY A 14 -5.88 19.65 8.35
CA GLY A 14 -6.10 20.62 9.43
C GLY A 14 -6.76 20.04 10.69
N THR A 15 -7.15 18.78 10.67
CA THR A 15 -7.77 18.11 11.82
C THR A 15 -6.85 17.14 12.55
N GLU A 16 -5.66 16.87 12.01
CA GLU A 16 -4.72 15.87 12.51
C GLU A 16 -4.32 16.11 13.96
N GLN A 17 -4.04 17.38 14.31
CA GLN A 17 -3.66 17.78 15.67
C GLN A 17 -4.75 17.48 16.69
N LYS A 18 -6.03 17.58 16.30
CA LYS A 18 -7.16 17.25 17.17
C LYS A 18 -7.13 15.78 17.57
N TYR A 19 -6.94 14.87 16.61
CA TYR A 19 -6.89 13.43 16.87
C TYR A 19 -5.66 13.03 17.67
N VAL A 20 -4.53 13.68 17.42
CA VAL A 20 -3.29 13.47 18.21
C VAL A 20 -3.55 13.89 19.66
N GLN A 21 -4.10 15.08 19.88
CA GLN A 21 -4.39 15.58 21.22
C GLN A 21 -5.40 14.68 21.96
N GLU A 22 -6.46 14.27 21.28
CA GLU A 22 -7.46 13.35 21.84
C GLU A 22 -6.84 12.02 22.28
N ALA A 23 -5.92 11.46 21.50
CA ALA A 23 -5.22 10.23 21.88
C ALA A 23 -4.41 10.39 23.17
N PHE A 24 -3.77 11.55 23.37
CA PHE A 24 -3.06 11.85 24.61
C PHE A 24 -4.03 12.11 25.79
N ASP A 25 -5.06 12.90 25.59
CA ASP A 25 -6.04 13.25 26.63
C ASP A 25 -6.79 12.03 27.17
N THR A 26 -7.03 11.06 26.29
CA THR A 26 -7.74 9.82 26.63
C THR A 26 -6.83 8.65 26.96
N ASN A 27 -5.51 8.85 26.93
CA ASN A 27 -4.48 7.82 27.16
C ASN A 27 -4.54 6.65 26.17
N TRP A 28 -4.96 6.90 24.94
CA TRP A 28 -4.97 5.93 23.82
C TRP A 28 -3.77 6.08 22.89
N VAL A 29 -2.57 6.26 23.43
CA VAL A 29 -1.32 6.24 22.68
C VAL A 29 -0.86 4.77 22.54
N ALA A 30 -1.59 4.02 21.73
CA ALA A 30 -1.41 2.58 21.53
C ALA A 30 -1.71 2.21 20.06
N PRO A 31 -1.25 1.03 19.58
CA PRO A 31 -1.55 0.57 18.21
C PRO A 31 -3.03 0.19 17.99
N LEU A 32 -3.83 0.16 19.03
CA LEU A 32 -5.29 -0.06 19.01
C LEU A 32 -5.95 1.15 19.66
N GLY A 33 -7.26 1.32 19.43
CA GLY A 33 -8.02 2.36 20.10
C GLY A 33 -9.12 2.96 19.23
N PRO A 34 -9.87 3.95 19.77
CA PRO A 34 -11.02 4.54 19.10
C PRO A 34 -10.71 5.07 17.71
N ASN A 35 -9.59 5.79 17.53
CA ASN A 35 -9.21 6.38 16.23
C ASN A 35 -8.95 5.32 15.18
N VAL A 36 -8.36 4.17 15.53
CA VAL A 36 -8.15 3.05 14.60
C VAL A 36 -9.48 2.45 14.19
N ASN A 37 -10.36 2.19 15.17
CA ASN A 37 -11.68 1.63 14.92
C ASN A 37 -12.53 2.54 14.03
N GLU A 38 -12.53 3.85 14.29
CA GLU A 38 -13.26 4.84 13.49
C GLU A 38 -12.71 4.93 12.05
N PHE A 39 -11.39 4.85 11.88
CA PHE A 39 -10.76 4.81 10.56
C PHE A 39 -11.21 3.57 9.77
N GLU A 40 -11.14 2.40 10.38
CA GLU A 40 -11.54 1.14 9.76
C GLU A 40 -13.04 1.15 9.40
N ASN A 41 -13.90 1.56 10.33
CA ASN A 41 -15.36 1.68 10.11
C ASN A 41 -15.70 2.72 9.04
N GLY A 42 -15.02 3.86 9.03
CA GLY A 42 -15.21 4.91 8.04
C GLY A 42 -14.90 4.44 6.63
N LEU A 43 -13.76 3.77 6.44
CA LEU A 43 -13.40 3.19 5.15
C LEU A 43 -14.34 2.04 4.75
N GLN A 44 -14.75 1.21 5.69
CA GLN A 44 -15.72 0.14 5.42
C GLN A 44 -17.03 0.68 4.87
N GLY A 45 -17.45 1.87 5.30
CA GLY A 45 -18.65 2.54 4.79
C GLY A 45 -18.59 2.89 3.30
N TYR A 46 -17.40 3.06 2.72
CA TYR A 46 -17.19 3.28 1.29
C TYR A 46 -17.14 2.00 0.46
N LEU A 47 -16.91 0.87 1.10
CA LEU A 47 -16.79 -0.41 0.42
C LEU A 47 -18.18 -1.06 0.26
N THR A 48 -18.27 -2.00 -0.68
CA THR A 48 -19.46 -2.81 -0.83
C THR A 48 -19.74 -3.66 0.42
N LYS A 49 -21.00 -3.98 0.68
CA LYS A 49 -21.43 -4.80 1.82
C LYS A 49 -20.56 -6.07 1.96
N ASN A 50 -20.30 -6.46 3.19
CA ASN A 50 -19.51 -7.66 3.57
C ASN A 50 -17.99 -7.57 3.33
N LYS A 51 -17.44 -6.37 3.22
CA LYS A 51 -15.98 -6.17 3.26
C LYS A 51 -15.56 -5.70 4.65
N GLN A 52 -14.43 -6.19 5.11
CA GLN A 52 -13.78 -5.72 6.32
C GLN A 52 -12.55 -4.90 5.95
N VAL A 53 -12.24 -3.92 6.78
CA VAL A 53 -11.05 -3.08 6.65
C VAL A 53 -10.19 -3.31 7.88
N THR A 54 -8.90 -3.44 7.68
CA THR A 54 -7.90 -3.52 8.75
C THR A 54 -6.81 -2.50 8.48
N ALA A 55 -6.59 -1.62 9.44
CA ALA A 55 -5.51 -0.65 9.38
C ALA A 55 -4.15 -1.32 9.64
N LEU A 56 -3.18 -0.97 8.84
CA LEU A 56 -1.80 -1.46 8.96
C LEU A 56 -0.83 -0.27 9.03
N SER A 57 0.36 -0.50 9.52
CA SER A 57 1.37 0.54 9.74
C SER A 57 1.89 1.20 8.46
N SER A 58 1.76 0.53 7.31
CA SER A 58 2.22 1.04 6.01
C SER A 58 1.64 0.26 4.85
N GLY A 59 1.69 0.85 3.62
CA GLY A 59 1.37 0.13 2.40
C GLY A 59 2.27 -1.08 2.14
N THR A 60 3.53 -1.02 2.54
CA THR A 60 4.45 -2.17 2.48
C THR A 60 3.94 -3.33 3.32
N ALA A 61 3.48 -3.06 4.55
CA ALA A 61 2.90 -4.07 5.42
C ALA A 61 1.61 -4.64 4.83
N ALA A 62 0.79 -3.80 4.20
CA ALA A 62 -0.44 -4.22 3.54
C ALA A 62 -0.17 -5.18 2.38
N ILE A 63 0.79 -4.86 1.52
CA ILE A 63 1.18 -5.75 0.40
C ILE A 63 1.76 -7.05 0.95
N HIS A 64 2.60 -7.00 1.98
CA HIS A 64 3.18 -8.21 2.59
C HIS A 64 2.10 -9.16 3.12
N ILE A 65 1.14 -8.64 3.89
CA ILE A 65 0.03 -9.45 4.39
C ILE A 65 -0.85 -9.97 3.25
N ALA A 66 -1.11 -9.14 2.23
CA ALA A 66 -1.89 -9.57 1.07
C ALA A 66 -1.25 -10.74 0.32
N LEU A 67 0.08 -10.73 0.14
CA LEU A 67 0.82 -11.83 -0.47
C LEU A 67 0.72 -13.11 0.37
N ILE A 68 0.85 -13.02 1.70
CA ILE A 68 0.68 -14.16 2.61
C ILE A 68 -0.74 -14.73 2.49
N LEU A 69 -1.76 -13.87 2.50
CA LEU A 69 -3.16 -14.30 2.38
C LEU A 69 -3.48 -14.89 1.00
N ALA A 70 -2.78 -14.46 -0.05
CA ALA A 70 -2.86 -15.05 -1.38
C ALA A 70 -2.13 -16.40 -1.48
N GLY A 71 -1.41 -16.83 -0.44
CA GLY A 71 -0.69 -18.09 -0.41
C GLY A 71 0.67 -18.04 -1.13
N VAL A 72 1.20 -16.84 -1.40
CA VAL A 72 2.51 -16.67 -2.05
C VAL A 72 3.62 -17.14 -1.12
N THR A 73 4.52 -17.98 -1.64
CA THR A 73 5.59 -18.61 -0.89
C THR A 73 6.92 -18.60 -1.67
N LYS A 74 7.94 -19.15 -1.04
CA LYS A 74 9.25 -19.32 -1.66
C LYS A 74 9.15 -20.18 -2.94
N GLY A 75 9.66 -19.63 -4.05
CA GLY A 75 9.68 -20.28 -5.35
C GLY A 75 8.61 -19.75 -6.31
N ASP A 76 7.63 -19.03 -5.79
CA ASP A 76 6.64 -18.36 -6.63
C ASP A 76 7.25 -17.13 -7.33
N GLU A 77 6.69 -16.77 -8.46
CA GLU A 77 6.98 -15.52 -9.17
C GLU A 77 5.78 -14.57 -9.04
N VAL A 78 6.07 -13.29 -8.76
CA VAL A 78 5.04 -12.26 -8.62
C VAL A 78 5.35 -11.13 -9.59
N LEU A 79 4.42 -10.88 -10.51
CA LEU A 79 4.53 -9.81 -11.50
C LEU A 79 4.40 -8.46 -10.82
N CYS A 80 5.32 -7.57 -11.06
CA CYS A 80 5.41 -6.26 -10.43
C CYS A 80 5.83 -5.21 -11.46
N GLN A 81 5.20 -4.05 -11.43
CA GLN A 81 5.63 -2.94 -12.28
C GLN A 81 7.04 -2.48 -11.92
N SER A 82 7.87 -2.16 -12.94
CA SER A 82 9.23 -1.64 -12.74
C SER A 82 9.24 -0.18 -12.28
N PHE A 83 8.34 0.64 -12.82
CA PHE A 83 8.18 2.04 -12.43
C PHE A 83 7.25 2.16 -11.21
N THR A 84 7.80 1.88 -10.04
CA THR A 84 7.06 1.91 -8.77
C THR A 84 8.00 2.23 -7.61
N PHE A 85 7.43 2.53 -6.46
CA PHE A 85 8.19 2.62 -5.21
C PHE A 85 8.68 1.22 -4.80
N SER A 86 9.89 1.11 -4.29
CA SER A 86 10.50 -0.18 -3.89
C SER A 86 9.63 -1.00 -2.91
N ALA A 87 8.76 -0.32 -2.19
CA ALA A 87 7.77 -0.95 -1.31
C ALA A 87 6.78 -1.89 -2.03
N SER A 88 6.66 -1.84 -3.36
CA SER A 88 5.88 -2.79 -4.13
C SER A 88 6.61 -4.11 -4.34
N ALA A 89 7.92 -4.08 -4.54
CA ALA A 89 8.74 -5.26 -4.79
C ALA A 89 9.29 -5.92 -3.50
N ASN A 90 9.63 -5.11 -2.49
CA ASN A 90 10.21 -5.62 -1.25
C ASN A 90 9.37 -6.70 -0.56
N PRO A 91 8.03 -6.55 -0.42
CA PRO A 91 7.19 -7.57 0.20
C PRO A 91 7.20 -8.92 -0.52
N ILE A 92 7.41 -8.92 -1.84
CA ILE A 92 7.55 -10.15 -2.64
C ILE A 92 8.78 -10.92 -2.17
N VAL A 93 9.90 -10.20 -1.96
CA VAL A 93 11.13 -10.80 -1.44
C VAL A 93 10.97 -11.26 0.02
N TYR A 94 10.19 -10.55 0.83
CA TYR A 94 9.95 -10.91 2.24
C TYR A 94 9.25 -12.27 2.38
N VAL A 95 8.35 -12.62 1.47
CA VAL A 95 7.71 -13.95 1.46
C VAL A 95 8.56 -15.04 0.78
N GLY A 96 9.77 -14.67 0.30
CA GLY A 96 10.70 -15.58 -0.38
C GLY A 96 10.39 -15.83 -1.86
N ALA A 97 9.43 -15.10 -2.42
CA ALA A 97 9.09 -15.13 -3.84
C ALA A 97 10.04 -14.27 -4.67
N LYS A 98 10.00 -14.43 -5.98
CA LYS A 98 10.81 -13.71 -6.95
C LYS A 98 9.97 -12.63 -7.62
N PRO A 99 10.32 -11.33 -7.53
CA PRO A 99 9.66 -10.29 -8.32
C PRO A 99 10.07 -10.43 -9.78
N VAL A 100 9.08 -10.44 -10.67
CA VAL A 100 9.25 -10.35 -12.12
C VAL A 100 8.78 -8.97 -12.57
N PHE A 101 9.71 -8.15 -13.03
CA PHE A 101 9.41 -6.77 -13.37
C PHE A 101 8.86 -6.64 -14.76
N ILE A 102 7.71 -5.97 -14.85
CA ILE A 102 7.04 -5.61 -16.11
C ILE A 102 7.25 -4.12 -16.34
N ASP A 103 7.69 -3.75 -17.53
CA ASP A 103 7.93 -2.37 -17.88
C ASP A 103 6.64 -1.58 -18.10
N SER A 104 6.78 -0.26 -18.08
CA SER A 104 5.68 0.68 -18.29
C SER A 104 5.39 0.89 -19.77
N GLU A 105 4.14 1.15 -20.11
CA GLU A 105 3.80 1.71 -21.42
C GLU A 105 4.07 3.23 -21.45
N SER A 106 4.18 3.81 -22.65
CA SER A 106 4.70 5.16 -22.85
C SER A 106 3.69 6.28 -22.57
N ASP A 107 2.41 6.00 -22.57
CA ASP A 107 1.38 7.04 -22.53
C ASP A 107 1.04 7.47 -21.11
N THR A 108 0.82 6.54 -20.21
CA THR A 108 0.43 6.80 -18.82
C THR A 108 1.47 6.36 -17.79
N TRP A 109 2.51 5.66 -18.23
CA TRP A 109 3.56 5.08 -17.38
C TRP A 109 3.06 3.98 -16.43
N ASN A 110 1.89 3.44 -16.70
CA ASN A 110 1.39 2.25 -16.01
C ASN A 110 2.03 0.98 -16.57
N MET A 111 1.82 -0.14 -15.89
CA MET A 111 2.28 -1.45 -16.34
C MET A 111 1.80 -1.73 -17.77
N CYS A 112 2.71 -2.09 -18.67
CA CYS A 112 2.39 -2.39 -20.06
C CYS A 112 1.56 -3.68 -20.16
N PRO A 113 0.30 -3.63 -20.66
CA PRO A 113 -0.55 -4.83 -20.74
C PRO A 113 -0.01 -5.88 -21.69
N VAL A 114 0.67 -5.49 -22.77
CA VAL A 114 1.28 -6.42 -23.73
C VAL A 114 2.44 -7.19 -23.10
N LEU A 115 3.31 -6.48 -22.37
CA LEU A 115 4.42 -7.13 -21.67
C LEU A 115 3.94 -8.00 -20.52
N LEU A 116 2.87 -7.59 -19.85
CA LEU A 116 2.23 -8.40 -18.80
C LEU A 116 1.67 -9.71 -19.38
N GLU A 117 0.96 -9.64 -20.50
CA GLU A 117 0.42 -10.83 -21.17
C GLU A 117 1.54 -11.79 -21.59
N ASN A 118 2.61 -11.28 -22.20
CA ASN A 118 3.77 -12.09 -22.57
C ASN A 118 4.38 -12.80 -21.36
N ALA A 119 4.56 -12.06 -20.24
CA ALA A 119 5.14 -12.65 -19.03
C ALA A 119 4.24 -13.68 -18.32
N ILE A 120 2.95 -13.72 -18.65
CA ILE A 120 2.02 -14.75 -18.13
C ILE A 120 2.06 -16.00 -19.01
N LEU A 121 2.37 -15.85 -20.32
CA LEU A 121 2.36 -16.95 -21.29
C LEU A 121 3.70 -17.69 -21.38
N ASP A 122 4.79 -17.07 -20.91
CA ASP A 122 6.14 -17.67 -20.84
C ASP A 122 6.28 -18.61 -19.63
#